data_6198b11750751184931ecabf1ceae10a
#
_entry.id   6198b11750751184931ecabf1ceae10a
#
_cell.length_a   1.000
_cell.length_b   1.000
_cell.length_c   1.000
_cell.angle_alpha   90.00
_cell.angle_beta   90.00
_cell.angle_gamma   90.00
#
_symmetry.space_group_name_H-M   'P 1'
#
loop_
_entity.id
_entity.type
_entity.pdbx_description
1 polymer ?
#
loop_
_entity_poly.entity_id
_entity_poly.type
_entity_poly.pdbx_seq_one_letter_code
_entity_poly.pdbx_strand_id
1 'polypeptide(L)'
;QEMYQETLQDKRQYKKQILGSRDSFGKIFDITRKLDVIQPQKLFMETIRVMEDVLENHTIVLYSLDSWKRFGRMEVSSPEIRRKMPNSIRIEEYQNAIETLEKGEVWRNRELLAGYPAYIAGIKRNEELVMLVFIQDAASNQMTLYYLNLIKILCGLVEVSLLRALEYQEAVRDREYLEGTHILKTEYFMERLKLFHSIKEQKIGSYALLQIENPEMTLEETDRILKNKIRENDILGISEDGQLYLILS
;
A
#
# COMPACT_ATOMS: atom_id res chain seq x y z
N GLN A 1 -21.87 26.07 25.01
CA GLN A 1 -22.76 24.96 24.57
C GLN A 1 -22.03 23.99 23.63
N GLU A 2 -21.18 24.47 22.70
CA GLU A 2 -20.40 23.61 21.78
C GLU A 2 -19.42 22.70 22.54
N MET A 3 -18.65 23.24 23.46
CA MET A 3 -17.67 22.48 24.25
C MET A 3 -18.32 21.37 25.13
N TYR A 4 -19.57 21.59 25.54
CA TYR A 4 -20.34 20.57 26.31
C TYR A 4 -20.85 19.45 25.38
N GLN A 5 -21.18 19.77 24.15
CA GLN A 5 -21.60 18.79 23.15
C GLN A 5 -20.42 17.92 22.66
N GLU A 6 -19.24 18.51 22.45
CA GLU A 6 -18.00 17.76 22.15
C GLU A 6 -17.64 16.80 23.28
N THR A 7 -17.67 17.25 24.53
CA THR A 7 -17.39 16.39 25.70
C THR A 7 -18.42 15.25 25.85
N LEU A 8 -19.66 15.46 25.44
CA LEU A 8 -20.71 14.43 25.48
C LEU A 8 -20.54 13.41 24.32
N GLN A 9 -20.09 13.86 23.15
CA GLN A 9 -19.75 12.98 22.03
C GLN A 9 -18.52 12.13 22.36
N ASP A 10 -17.47 12.72 22.91
CA ASP A 10 -16.29 12.02 23.38
C ASP A 10 -16.62 10.98 24.44
N LYS A 11 -17.45 11.33 25.43
CA LYS A 11 -17.92 10.38 26.45
C LYS A 11 -18.74 9.22 25.85
N ARG A 12 -19.56 9.48 24.85
CA ARG A 12 -20.32 8.42 24.14
C ARG A 12 -19.40 7.52 23.31
N GLN A 13 -18.38 8.09 22.68
CA GLN A 13 -17.37 7.33 21.96
C GLN A 13 -16.51 6.49 22.91
N TYR A 14 -16.06 7.05 24.04
CA TYR A 14 -15.33 6.28 25.07
C TYR A 14 -16.19 5.15 25.66
N LYS A 15 -17.49 5.36 25.85
CA LYS A 15 -18.41 4.31 26.32
C LYS A 15 -18.60 3.20 25.28
N LYS A 16 -18.67 3.55 23.99
CA LYS A 16 -18.65 2.55 22.88
C LYS A 16 -17.32 1.79 22.81
N GLN A 17 -16.19 2.46 23.06
CA GLN A 17 -14.87 1.84 23.13
C GLN A 17 -14.76 0.81 24.26
N ILE A 18 -15.27 1.14 25.47
CA ILE A 18 -15.20 0.25 26.65
C ILE A 18 -16.14 -0.95 26.47
N LEU A 19 -17.32 -0.75 25.89
CA LEU A 19 -18.29 -1.82 25.60
C LEU A 19 -17.85 -2.65 24.37
N GLY A 20 -17.10 -2.04 23.43
CA GLY A 20 -16.51 -2.73 22.26
C GLY A 20 -15.21 -3.48 22.56
N SER A 21 -14.67 -3.42 23.78
CA SER A 21 -13.36 -4.02 24.08
C SER A 21 -13.32 -5.54 23.93
N ARG A 22 -14.42 -6.26 24.23
CA ARG A 22 -14.54 -7.69 23.93
C ARG A 22 -14.60 -8.01 22.42
N ASP A 23 -15.16 -7.09 21.63
CA ASP A 23 -15.26 -7.19 20.16
C ASP A 23 -13.97 -6.70 19.47
N SER A 24 -13.17 -5.86 20.15
CA SER A 24 -11.94 -5.26 19.58
C SER A 24 -10.84 -6.29 19.34
N PHE A 25 -10.67 -7.26 20.23
CA PHE A 25 -9.68 -8.34 20.05
C PHE A 25 -10.04 -9.25 18.87
N GLY A 26 -11.33 -9.58 18.71
CA GLY A 26 -11.82 -10.35 17.56
C GLY A 26 -11.57 -9.60 16.25
N LYS A 27 -11.87 -8.31 16.21
CA LYS A 27 -11.63 -7.46 15.02
C LYS A 27 -10.15 -7.34 14.69
N ILE A 28 -9.27 -7.10 15.67
CA ILE A 28 -7.82 -7.04 15.45
C ILE A 28 -7.30 -8.39 14.93
N PHE A 29 -7.77 -9.49 15.50
CA PHE A 29 -7.40 -10.83 15.04
C PHE A 29 -7.84 -11.08 13.58
N ASP A 30 -9.06 -10.71 13.22
CA ASP A 30 -9.58 -10.85 11.85
C ASP A 30 -8.81 -9.97 10.86
N ILE A 31 -8.48 -8.74 11.25
CA ILE A 31 -7.64 -7.83 10.45
C ILE A 31 -6.25 -8.45 10.24
N THR A 32 -5.61 -8.91 11.30
CA THR A 32 -4.28 -9.53 11.22
C THR A 32 -4.29 -10.76 10.31
N ARG A 33 -5.34 -11.58 10.39
CA ARG A 33 -5.51 -12.74 9.52
C ARG A 33 -5.71 -12.37 8.04
N LYS A 34 -6.47 -11.31 7.75
CA LYS A 34 -6.65 -10.80 6.39
C LYS A 34 -5.33 -10.24 5.82
N LEU A 35 -4.50 -9.62 6.66
CA LEU A 35 -3.20 -9.07 6.29
C LEU A 35 -2.06 -10.10 6.35
N ASP A 36 -2.32 -11.35 6.78
CA ASP A 36 -1.33 -12.44 6.79
C ASP A 36 -1.12 -13.02 5.39
N VAL A 37 -0.54 -12.20 4.53
CA VAL A 37 -0.33 -12.47 3.11
C VAL A 37 1.15 -12.29 2.78
N ILE A 38 1.73 -13.29 2.14
CA ILE A 38 3.17 -13.34 1.82
C ILE A 38 3.55 -12.64 0.50
N GLN A 39 2.58 -12.25 -0.31
CA GLN A 39 2.81 -11.53 -1.57
C GLN A 39 2.48 -10.04 -1.38
N PRO A 40 3.46 -9.10 -1.55
CA PRO A 40 3.24 -7.67 -1.31
C PRO A 40 2.06 -7.08 -2.09
N GLN A 41 1.90 -7.43 -3.36
CA GLN A 41 0.79 -6.91 -4.19
C GLN A 41 -0.57 -7.36 -3.65
N LYS A 42 -0.68 -8.61 -3.18
CA LYS A 42 -1.89 -9.11 -2.53
C LYS A 42 -2.10 -8.44 -1.17
N LEU A 43 -1.03 -8.17 -0.43
CA LEU A 43 -1.09 -7.42 0.82
C LEU A 43 -1.65 -6.01 0.59
N PHE A 44 -1.22 -5.31 -0.46
CA PHE A 44 -1.75 -3.98 -0.77
C PHE A 44 -3.26 -4.01 -1.07
N MET A 45 -3.73 -5.02 -1.81
CA MET A 45 -5.17 -5.23 -2.04
C MET A 45 -5.93 -5.44 -0.73
N GLU A 46 -5.47 -6.34 0.11
CA GLU A 46 -6.13 -6.61 1.39
C GLU A 46 -6.05 -5.40 2.32
N THR A 47 -4.97 -4.61 2.26
CA THR A 47 -4.84 -3.36 3.01
C THR A 47 -5.95 -2.38 2.65
N ILE A 48 -6.21 -2.14 1.35
CA ILE A 48 -7.31 -1.25 0.93
C ILE A 48 -8.64 -1.75 1.49
N ARG A 49 -8.96 -3.04 1.32
CA ARG A 49 -10.21 -3.64 1.78
C ARG A 49 -10.39 -3.51 3.30
N VAL A 50 -9.35 -3.83 4.04
CA VAL A 50 -9.37 -3.74 5.50
C VAL A 50 -9.54 -2.29 5.95
N MET A 51 -8.83 -1.36 5.32
CA MET A 51 -8.95 0.06 5.66
C MET A 51 -10.34 0.60 5.30
N GLU A 52 -10.90 0.25 4.13
CA GLU A 52 -12.27 0.63 3.75
C GLU A 52 -13.29 0.13 4.77
N ASP A 53 -13.21 -1.16 5.12
CA ASP A 53 -14.13 -1.79 6.08
C ASP A 53 -14.05 -1.15 7.47
N VAL A 54 -12.84 -0.91 7.97
CA VAL A 54 -12.61 -0.45 9.35
C VAL A 54 -12.80 1.05 9.50
N LEU A 55 -12.37 1.82 8.50
CA LEU A 55 -12.48 3.27 8.50
C LEU A 55 -13.83 3.76 7.95
N GLU A 56 -14.64 2.86 7.39
CA GLU A 56 -15.89 3.21 6.67
C GLU A 56 -15.63 4.34 5.65
N ASN A 57 -14.57 4.18 4.86
CA ASN A 57 -14.08 5.21 3.93
C ASN A 57 -13.60 4.57 2.64
N HIS A 58 -14.09 5.07 1.50
CA HIS A 58 -13.79 4.55 0.16
C HIS A 58 -12.94 5.54 -0.67
N THR A 59 -12.14 6.37 0.01
CA THR A 59 -11.27 7.36 -0.65
C THR A 59 -9.80 7.18 -0.27
N ILE A 60 -9.36 5.92 -0.21
CA ILE A 60 -8.02 5.54 0.27
C ILE A 60 -7.11 5.24 -0.91
N VAL A 61 -5.87 5.72 -0.83
CA VAL A 61 -4.84 5.47 -1.83
C VAL A 61 -3.53 5.11 -1.14
N LEU A 62 -2.83 4.09 -1.63
CA LEU A 62 -1.49 3.72 -1.21
C LEU A 62 -0.49 4.13 -2.29
N TYR A 63 0.52 4.88 -1.88
CA TYR A 63 1.67 5.25 -2.70
C TYR A 63 2.94 4.62 -2.14
N SER A 64 3.72 3.92 -2.96
CA SER A 64 5.09 3.55 -2.63
C SER A 64 6.04 4.71 -2.91
N LEU A 65 7.06 4.87 -2.08
CA LEU A 65 8.08 5.90 -2.25
C LEU A 65 9.25 5.35 -3.07
N ASP A 66 9.80 6.20 -3.96
CA ASP A 66 11.06 5.87 -4.62
C ASP A 66 12.25 5.93 -3.61
N SER A 67 13.37 5.29 -3.94
CA SER A 67 14.57 5.22 -3.08
C SER A 67 15.10 6.60 -2.67
N TRP A 68 14.82 7.64 -3.45
CA TRP A 68 15.22 9.02 -3.18
C TRP A 68 14.15 9.82 -2.44
N LYS A 69 13.00 9.21 -2.15
CA LYS A 69 11.81 9.84 -1.52
C LYS A 69 11.37 11.14 -2.23
N ARG A 70 11.54 11.20 -3.55
CA ARG A 70 11.13 12.37 -4.38
C ARG A 70 9.75 12.20 -4.98
N PHE A 71 9.38 10.95 -5.28
CA PHE A 71 8.11 10.61 -5.88
C PHE A 71 7.41 9.51 -5.11
N GLY A 72 6.09 9.61 -5.02
CA GLY A 72 5.21 8.53 -4.60
C GLY A 72 4.50 7.96 -5.83
N ARG A 73 4.46 6.64 -5.95
CA ARG A 73 3.75 5.94 -7.00
C ARG A 73 2.54 5.21 -6.44
N MET A 74 1.39 5.34 -7.09
CA MET A 74 0.18 4.65 -6.68
C MET A 74 0.32 3.15 -6.95
N GLU A 75 0.26 2.35 -5.88
CA GLU A 75 0.19 0.89 -5.94
C GLU A 75 -1.25 0.42 -6.09
N VAL A 76 -2.11 0.86 -5.19
CA VAL A 76 -3.53 0.52 -5.15
C VAL A 76 -4.36 1.69 -4.61
N SER A 77 -5.64 1.69 -4.92
CA SER A 77 -6.59 2.68 -4.39
C SER A 77 -7.99 2.12 -4.27
N SER A 78 -8.83 2.76 -3.48
CA SER A 78 -10.27 2.57 -3.53
C SER A 78 -10.79 2.77 -4.95
N PRO A 79 -11.70 1.92 -5.45
CA PRO A 79 -12.23 2.02 -6.82
C PRO A 79 -12.87 3.37 -7.14
N GLU A 80 -13.55 3.98 -6.16
CA GLU A 80 -14.29 5.24 -6.32
C GLU A 80 -13.38 6.44 -6.62
N ILE A 81 -12.15 6.40 -6.13
CA ILE A 81 -11.21 7.52 -6.25
C ILE A 81 -10.12 7.28 -7.31
N ARG A 82 -9.99 6.06 -7.81
CA ARG A 82 -8.91 5.64 -8.71
C ARG A 82 -8.67 6.60 -9.88
N ARG A 83 -9.75 7.09 -10.50
CA ARG A 83 -9.65 7.99 -11.67
C ARG A 83 -9.36 9.45 -11.31
N LYS A 84 -9.57 9.82 -10.06
CA LYS A 84 -9.40 11.20 -9.57
C LYS A 84 -8.00 11.46 -9.04
N MET A 85 -7.30 10.40 -8.64
CA MET A 85 -5.97 10.50 -8.07
C MET A 85 -4.88 10.28 -9.11
N PRO A 86 -3.77 11.04 -9.04
CA PRO A 86 -2.65 10.87 -9.95
C PRO A 86 -1.93 9.55 -9.69
N ASN A 87 -1.42 8.91 -10.75
CA ASN A 87 -0.62 7.68 -10.63
C ASN A 87 0.74 7.94 -9.96
N SER A 88 1.22 9.17 -9.97
CA SER A 88 2.45 9.59 -9.29
C SER A 88 2.27 10.97 -8.68
N ILE A 89 2.82 11.14 -7.49
CA ILE A 89 2.83 12.40 -6.73
C ILE A 89 4.27 12.85 -6.48
N ARG A 90 4.48 14.16 -6.33
CA ARG A 90 5.76 14.72 -5.87
C ARG A 90 5.74 14.85 -4.36
N ILE A 91 6.73 14.30 -3.70
CA ILE A 91 6.79 14.31 -2.23
C ILE A 91 7.05 15.73 -1.69
N GLU A 92 7.74 16.57 -2.45
CA GLU A 92 7.96 17.98 -2.09
C GLU A 92 6.67 18.77 -1.83
N GLU A 93 5.56 18.39 -2.47
CA GLU A 93 4.25 19.00 -2.29
C GLU A 93 3.63 18.69 -0.90
N TYR A 94 4.14 17.66 -0.20
CA TYR A 94 3.64 17.15 1.07
C TYR A 94 4.65 17.27 2.22
N GLN A 95 5.64 18.14 2.12
CA GLN A 95 6.75 18.24 3.05
C GLN A 95 6.31 18.36 4.53
N ASN A 96 5.30 19.20 4.79
CA ASN A 96 4.74 19.37 6.14
C ASN A 96 4.13 18.06 6.71
N ALA A 97 3.57 17.23 5.84
CA ALA A 97 3.04 15.93 6.24
C ALA A 97 4.23 14.97 6.51
N ILE A 98 5.23 14.91 5.64
CA ILE A 98 6.38 14.02 5.76
C ILE A 98 7.08 14.20 7.11
N GLU A 99 7.34 15.42 7.54
CA GLU A 99 7.95 15.71 8.86
C GLU A 99 7.14 15.12 10.03
N THR A 100 5.81 15.07 9.91
CA THR A 100 4.92 14.45 10.90
C THR A 100 5.02 12.92 10.84
N LEU A 101 5.04 12.36 9.63
CA LEU A 101 5.13 10.91 9.41
C LEU A 101 6.47 10.34 9.88
N GLU A 102 7.57 11.05 9.72
CA GLU A 102 8.90 10.66 10.20
C GLU A 102 8.93 10.49 11.72
N LYS A 103 8.11 11.28 12.45
CA LYS A 103 7.92 11.14 13.90
C LYS A 103 6.99 9.98 14.30
N GLY A 104 6.48 9.21 13.32
CA GLY A 104 5.55 8.11 13.55
C GLY A 104 4.12 8.56 13.83
N GLU A 105 3.79 9.81 13.48
CA GLU A 105 2.46 10.37 13.67
C GLU A 105 1.68 10.42 12.34
N VAL A 106 0.35 10.48 12.43
CA VAL A 106 -0.55 10.66 11.27
C VAL A 106 -0.78 12.15 11.08
N TRP A 107 -0.53 12.64 9.86
CA TRP A 107 -0.85 14.02 9.50
C TRP A 107 -2.34 14.19 9.21
N ARG A 108 -2.92 15.28 9.70
CA ARG A 108 -4.32 15.64 9.48
C ARG A 108 -4.42 17.02 8.87
N ASN A 109 -5.22 17.18 7.83
CA ASN A 109 -5.52 18.46 7.18
C ASN A 109 -6.46 19.32 8.06
N ARG A 110 -5.90 19.93 9.10
CA ARG A 110 -6.68 20.78 10.04
C ARG A 110 -7.12 22.09 9.42
N GLU A 111 -6.34 22.59 8.48
CA GLU A 111 -6.56 23.90 7.83
C GLU A 111 -7.45 23.77 6.59
N LEU A 112 -7.93 22.57 6.28
CA LEU A 112 -8.76 22.26 5.10
C LEU A 112 -8.13 22.79 3.80
N LEU A 113 -6.81 22.61 3.67
CA LEU A 113 -6.05 23.01 2.48
C LEU A 113 -6.63 22.30 1.25
N ALA A 114 -7.02 23.11 0.27
CA ALA A 114 -7.60 22.60 -0.96
C ALA A 114 -6.58 21.73 -1.73
N GLY A 115 -7.03 20.59 -2.24
CA GLY A 115 -6.17 19.65 -2.96
C GLY A 115 -5.36 18.70 -2.09
N TYR A 116 -5.32 18.90 -0.75
CA TYR A 116 -4.69 17.99 0.18
C TYR A 116 -5.66 16.94 0.69
N PRO A 117 -5.19 15.68 0.93
CA PRO A 117 -6.03 14.67 1.55
C PRO A 117 -6.40 15.06 2.99
N ALA A 118 -7.50 14.50 3.49
CA ALA A 118 -7.94 14.71 4.87
C ALA A 118 -6.92 14.15 5.88
N TYR A 119 -6.32 13.00 5.55
CA TYR A 119 -5.26 12.35 6.33
C TYR A 119 -4.16 11.82 5.44
N ILE A 120 -2.93 11.89 5.94
CA ILE A 120 -1.78 11.19 5.40
C ILE A 120 -1.15 10.38 6.52
N ALA A 121 -0.95 9.08 6.30
CA ALA A 121 -0.23 8.21 7.21
C ALA A 121 0.97 7.58 6.50
N GLY A 122 1.98 7.17 7.26
CA GLY A 122 3.18 6.52 6.75
C GLY A 122 3.19 5.03 7.12
N ILE A 123 3.79 4.22 6.26
CA ILE A 123 4.19 2.85 6.54
C ILE A 123 5.72 2.83 6.46
N LYS A 124 6.37 2.31 7.50
CA LYS A 124 7.82 2.26 7.63
C LYS A 124 8.36 0.85 7.41
N ARG A 125 9.60 0.79 6.97
CA ARG A 125 10.42 -0.42 6.96
C ARG A 125 11.77 -0.05 7.57
N ASN A 126 12.17 -0.71 8.66
CA ASN A 126 13.41 -0.41 9.38
C ASN A 126 13.55 1.10 9.72
N GLU A 127 12.50 1.69 10.28
CA GLU A 127 12.38 3.12 10.62
C GLU A 127 12.35 4.08 9.41
N GLU A 128 12.51 3.61 8.20
CA GLU A 128 12.42 4.42 6.99
C GLU A 128 11.01 4.41 6.41
N LEU A 129 10.50 5.58 6.05
CA LEU A 129 9.22 5.73 5.38
C LEU A 129 9.32 5.16 3.96
N VAL A 130 8.50 4.14 3.67
CA VAL A 130 8.49 3.44 2.37
C VAL A 130 7.18 3.58 1.62
N MET A 131 6.06 3.85 2.33
CA MET A 131 4.77 4.06 1.71
C MET A 131 3.98 5.16 2.40
N LEU A 132 3.08 5.78 1.63
CA LEU A 132 2.10 6.75 2.11
C LEU A 132 0.70 6.20 1.92
N VAL A 133 -0.14 6.38 2.93
CA VAL A 133 -1.57 6.11 2.89
C VAL A 133 -2.29 7.46 2.88
N PHE A 134 -2.97 7.77 1.78
CA PHE A 134 -3.82 8.95 1.66
C PHE A 134 -5.26 8.55 1.92
N ILE A 135 -5.95 9.31 2.76
CA ILE A 135 -7.41 9.29 2.89
C ILE A 135 -7.86 10.65 2.35
N GLN A 136 -8.38 10.66 1.13
CA GLN A 136 -8.62 11.90 0.39
C GLN A 136 -9.73 12.74 1.02
N ASP A 137 -10.83 12.11 1.34
CA ASP A 137 -11.98 12.77 1.93
C ASP A 137 -12.31 12.15 3.29
N ALA A 138 -12.76 12.96 4.22
CA ALA A 138 -13.26 12.51 5.52
C ALA A 138 -14.49 13.30 5.91
N ALA A 139 -15.52 12.60 6.35
CA ALA A 139 -16.72 13.23 6.91
C ALA A 139 -16.39 13.91 8.25
N SER A 140 -17.19 14.88 8.66
CA SER A 140 -16.95 15.62 9.91
C SER A 140 -16.86 14.72 11.15
N ASN A 141 -17.62 13.64 11.19
CA ASN A 141 -17.58 12.63 12.28
C ASN A 141 -16.32 11.74 12.22
N GLN A 142 -15.58 11.76 11.12
CA GLN A 142 -14.29 11.05 10.95
C GLN A 142 -13.10 11.95 11.29
N MET A 143 -13.28 13.27 11.43
CA MET A 143 -12.20 14.23 11.77
C MET A 143 -11.90 14.25 13.29
N THR A 144 -11.72 13.08 13.89
CA THR A 144 -11.55 12.87 15.33
C THR A 144 -10.19 12.29 15.69
N LEU A 145 -9.77 12.44 16.96
CA LEU A 145 -8.57 11.79 17.48
C LEU A 145 -8.71 10.25 17.46
N TYR A 146 -9.92 9.74 17.69
CA TYR A 146 -10.20 8.31 17.59
C TYR A 146 -9.89 7.77 16.19
N TYR A 147 -10.39 8.45 15.15
CA TYR A 147 -10.17 8.04 13.75
C TYR A 147 -8.68 8.09 13.38
N LEU A 148 -7.98 9.13 13.83
CA LEU A 148 -6.54 9.26 13.65
C LEU A 148 -5.77 8.08 14.30
N ASN A 149 -6.12 7.71 15.53
CA ASN A 149 -5.51 6.57 16.22
C ASN A 149 -5.84 5.25 15.52
N LEU A 150 -7.03 5.11 14.96
CA LEU A 150 -7.42 3.93 14.20
C LEU A 150 -6.58 3.78 12.92
N ILE A 151 -6.35 4.87 12.18
CA ILE A 151 -5.45 4.89 11.03
C ILE A 151 -4.04 4.45 11.46
N LYS A 152 -3.52 5.00 12.57
CA LYS A 152 -2.19 4.68 13.09
C LYS A 152 -2.05 3.18 13.41
N ILE A 153 -3.05 2.60 14.07
CA ILE A 153 -3.07 1.16 14.39
C ILE A 153 -3.09 0.32 13.11
N LEU A 154 -3.93 0.66 12.14
CA LEU A 154 -4.02 -0.06 10.87
C LEU A 154 -2.69 -0.01 10.10
N CYS A 155 -2.06 1.16 10.01
CA CYS A 155 -0.75 1.30 9.37
C CYS A 155 0.32 0.45 10.07
N GLY A 156 0.32 0.39 11.42
CA GLY A 156 1.24 -0.47 12.16
C GLY A 156 1.03 -1.97 11.89
N LEU A 157 -0.22 -2.43 11.73
CA LEU A 157 -0.51 -3.82 11.36
C LEU A 157 -0.05 -4.13 9.93
N VAL A 158 -0.25 -3.21 9.00
CA VAL A 158 0.25 -3.34 7.62
C VAL A 158 1.77 -3.38 7.56
N GLU A 159 2.43 -2.54 8.36
CA GLU A 159 3.89 -2.49 8.48
C GLU A 159 4.49 -3.84 8.88
N VAL A 160 3.94 -4.46 9.94
CA VAL A 160 4.37 -5.79 10.39
C VAL A 160 4.14 -6.85 9.30
N SER A 161 3.01 -6.78 8.60
CA SER A 161 2.69 -7.73 7.52
C SER A 161 3.56 -7.52 6.29
N LEU A 162 3.92 -6.28 5.97
CA LEU A 162 4.82 -5.95 4.86
C LEU A 162 6.23 -6.47 5.13
N LEU A 163 6.77 -6.26 6.33
CA LEU A 163 8.08 -6.80 6.72
C LEU A 163 8.12 -8.31 6.54
N ARG A 164 7.11 -9.01 7.03
CA ARG A 164 7.00 -10.47 6.91
C ARG A 164 6.91 -10.94 5.45
N ALA A 165 6.14 -10.23 4.60
CA ALA A 165 6.04 -10.54 3.19
C ALA A 165 7.38 -10.37 2.45
N LEU A 166 8.13 -9.32 2.78
CA LEU A 166 9.46 -9.07 2.20
C LEU A 166 10.49 -10.09 2.65
N GLU A 167 10.53 -10.44 3.95
CA GLU A 167 11.40 -11.48 4.49
C GLU A 167 11.12 -12.86 3.83
N TYR A 168 9.84 -13.18 3.64
CA TYR A 168 9.46 -14.40 2.93
C TYR A 168 9.95 -14.39 1.49
N GLN A 169 9.77 -13.29 0.75
CA GLN A 169 10.26 -13.17 -0.63
C GLN A 169 11.77 -13.36 -0.71
N GLU A 170 12.51 -12.82 0.22
CA GLU A 170 13.97 -13.00 0.29
C GLU A 170 14.35 -14.46 0.56
N ALA A 171 13.66 -15.11 1.50
CA ALA A 171 13.91 -16.50 1.85
C ALA A 171 13.59 -17.51 0.73
N VAL A 172 12.63 -17.20 -0.16
CA VAL A 172 12.24 -18.10 -1.26
C VAL A 172 12.81 -17.69 -2.62
N ARG A 173 13.64 -16.67 -2.65
CA ARG A 173 14.18 -16.08 -3.88
C ARG A 173 14.77 -17.12 -4.83
N ASP A 174 15.64 -17.99 -4.35
CA ASP A 174 16.32 -19.03 -5.16
C ASP A 174 15.32 -20.06 -5.73
N ARG A 175 14.17 -20.23 -5.07
CA ARG A 175 13.11 -21.09 -5.55
C ARG A 175 12.30 -20.46 -6.65
N GLU A 176 11.93 -19.20 -6.51
CA GLU A 176 11.01 -18.48 -7.41
C GLU A 176 11.70 -17.91 -8.66
N TYR A 177 12.97 -17.54 -8.54
CA TYR A 177 13.74 -16.91 -9.61
C TYR A 177 14.66 -17.89 -10.32
N LEU A 178 15.05 -17.55 -11.53
CA LEU A 178 16.14 -18.24 -12.22
C LEU A 178 17.45 -17.94 -11.50
N GLU A 179 18.32 -18.94 -11.40
CA GLU A 179 19.57 -18.85 -10.68
C GLU A 179 20.42 -17.65 -11.11
N GLY A 180 20.83 -16.84 -10.15
CA GLY A 180 21.65 -15.64 -10.40
C GLY A 180 20.94 -14.46 -11.03
N THR A 181 19.62 -14.52 -11.23
CA THR A 181 18.84 -13.46 -11.89
C THR A 181 17.70 -12.91 -11.01
N HIS A 182 17.00 -11.88 -11.53
CA HIS A 182 15.75 -11.33 -11.00
C HIS A 182 14.55 -11.73 -11.87
N ILE A 183 14.71 -12.76 -12.72
CA ILE A 183 13.69 -13.26 -13.62
C ILE A 183 12.91 -14.36 -12.92
N LEU A 184 11.61 -14.17 -12.74
CA LEU A 184 10.72 -15.20 -12.19
C LEU A 184 10.61 -16.40 -13.16
N LYS A 185 10.61 -17.59 -12.59
CA LYS A 185 10.25 -18.80 -13.30
C LYS A 185 8.78 -18.74 -13.72
N THR A 186 8.42 -19.44 -14.78
CA THR A 186 7.10 -19.38 -15.42
C THR A 186 5.94 -19.55 -14.45
N GLU A 187 5.99 -20.53 -13.57
CA GLU A 187 4.92 -20.78 -12.58
C GLU A 187 4.63 -19.53 -11.72
N TYR A 188 5.67 -18.94 -11.16
CA TYR A 188 5.56 -17.77 -10.26
C TYR A 188 5.23 -16.50 -11.02
N PHE A 189 5.76 -16.34 -12.24
CA PHE A 189 5.40 -15.20 -13.10
C PHE A 189 3.92 -15.22 -13.46
N MET A 190 3.38 -16.38 -13.84
CA MET A 190 1.96 -16.53 -14.17
C MET A 190 1.04 -16.31 -12.96
N GLU A 191 1.46 -16.68 -11.75
CA GLU A 191 0.73 -16.32 -10.52
C GLU A 191 0.70 -14.81 -10.30
N ARG A 192 1.83 -14.12 -10.47
CA ARG A 192 1.90 -12.66 -10.37
C ARG A 192 1.01 -11.98 -11.41
N LEU A 193 1.05 -12.44 -12.66
CA LEU A 193 0.24 -11.89 -13.75
C LEU A 193 -1.27 -12.05 -13.46
N LYS A 194 -1.71 -13.21 -12.96
CA LYS A 194 -3.11 -13.43 -12.53
C LYS A 194 -3.51 -12.46 -11.41
N LEU A 195 -2.62 -12.22 -10.46
CA LEU A 195 -2.87 -11.26 -9.38
C LEU A 195 -3.05 -9.83 -9.93
N PHE A 196 -2.16 -9.35 -10.81
CA PHE A 196 -2.29 -8.03 -11.43
C PHE A 196 -3.56 -7.90 -12.28
N HIS A 197 -3.96 -8.98 -12.95
CA HIS A 197 -5.24 -9.02 -13.67
C HIS A 197 -6.42 -8.84 -12.72
N SER A 198 -6.44 -9.53 -11.58
CA SER A 198 -7.45 -9.38 -10.55
C SER A 198 -7.49 -7.96 -9.96
N ILE A 199 -6.33 -7.35 -9.71
CA ILE A 199 -6.21 -5.94 -9.25
C ILE A 199 -6.88 -4.98 -10.24
N LYS A 200 -6.62 -5.18 -11.54
CA LYS A 200 -7.23 -4.39 -12.62
C LYS A 200 -8.74 -4.59 -12.71
N GLU A 201 -9.23 -5.84 -12.67
CA GLU A 201 -10.66 -6.15 -12.72
C GLU A 201 -11.43 -5.52 -11.56
N GLN A 202 -10.85 -5.52 -10.37
CA GLN A 202 -11.42 -4.89 -9.18
C GLN A 202 -11.29 -3.36 -9.18
N LYS A 203 -10.66 -2.77 -10.21
CA LYS A 203 -10.44 -1.31 -10.38
C LYS A 203 -9.63 -0.65 -9.25
N ILE A 204 -8.86 -1.43 -8.50
CA ILE A 204 -8.00 -0.95 -7.41
C ILE A 204 -6.57 -0.65 -7.84
N GLY A 205 -6.16 -1.10 -9.04
CA GLY A 205 -4.86 -0.82 -9.63
C GLY A 205 -4.87 -0.96 -11.14
N SER A 206 -3.71 -0.75 -11.76
CA SER A 206 -3.46 -0.94 -13.20
C SER A 206 -2.07 -1.48 -13.41
N TYR A 207 -1.84 -2.15 -14.52
CA TYR A 207 -0.52 -2.61 -14.92
C TYR A 207 -0.38 -2.56 -16.45
N ALA A 208 0.86 -2.55 -16.93
CA ALA A 208 1.20 -2.79 -18.32
C ALA A 208 2.06 -4.05 -18.43
N LEU A 209 1.80 -4.86 -19.45
CA LEU A 209 2.59 -6.05 -19.77
C LEU A 209 3.39 -5.77 -21.04
N LEU A 210 4.71 -5.87 -20.95
CA LEU A 210 5.63 -5.67 -22.07
C LEU A 210 6.34 -6.98 -22.38
N GLN A 211 6.33 -7.40 -23.62
CA GLN A 211 7.19 -8.46 -24.11
C GLN A 211 8.58 -7.90 -24.41
N ILE A 212 9.62 -8.61 -24.00
CA ILE A 212 11.01 -8.22 -24.23
C ILE A 212 11.60 -9.17 -25.26
N GLU A 213 11.86 -8.64 -26.42
CA GLU A 213 12.49 -9.38 -27.52
C GLU A 213 13.94 -8.92 -27.66
N ASN A 214 14.86 -9.84 -27.40
CA ASN A 214 16.28 -9.61 -27.70
C ASN A 214 16.97 -10.93 -28.05
N PRO A 215 16.95 -11.34 -29.35
CA PRO A 215 17.49 -12.61 -29.76
C PRO A 215 19.02 -12.73 -29.68
N GLU A 216 19.72 -11.61 -29.45
CA GLU A 216 21.19 -11.57 -29.38
C GLU A 216 21.74 -11.63 -27.94
N MET A 217 20.88 -11.59 -26.91
CA MET A 217 21.32 -11.54 -25.52
C MET A 217 20.81 -12.75 -24.72
N THR A 218 21.60 -13.18 -23.78
CA THR A 218 21.16 -14.17 -22.78
C THR A 218 20.17 -13.55 -21.77
N LEU A 219 19.46 -14.40 -21.04
CA LEU A 219 18.55 -13.96 -19.98
C LEU A 219 19.32 -13.20 -18.88
N GLU A 220 20.52 -13.67 -18.51
CA GLU A 220 21.37 -13.04 -17.50
C GLU A 220 21.87 -11.65 -17.94
N GLU A 221 22.21 -11.48 -19.22
CA GLU A 221 22.62 -10.19 -19.77
C GLU A 221 21.44 -9.21 -19.79
N THR A 222 20.27 -9.69 -20.19
CA THR A 222 19.03 -8.91 -20.20
C THR A 222 18.65 -8.48 -18.79
N ASP A 223 18.71 -9.39 -17.80
CA ASP A 223 18.46 -9.09 -16.39
C ASP A 223 19.42 -8.00 -15.88
N ARG A 224 20.72 -8.15 -16.12
CA ARG A 224 21.74 -7.18 -15.69
C ARG A 224 21.49 -5.77 -16.21
N ILE A 225 21.00 -5.64 -17.44
CA ILE A 225 20.67 -4.34 -18.05
C ILE A 225 19.38 -3.77 -17.45
N LEU A 226 18.36 -4.60 -17.29
CA LEU A 226 17.04 -4.17 -16.83
C LEU A 226 17.00 -3.87 -15.34
N LYS A 227 17.73 -4.61 -14.53
CA LYS A 227 17.78 -4.44 -13.06
C LYS A 227 17.95 -2.98 -12.61
N ASN A 228 18.74 -2.19 -13.33
CA ASN A 228 19.01 -0.79 -13.00
C ASN A 228 18.05 0.19 -13.69
N LYS A 229 17.11 -0.30 -14.52
CA LYS A 229 16.18 0.51 -15.30
C LYS A 229 14.72 0.29 -14.92
N ILE A 230 14.40 -0.86 -14.35
CA ILE A 230 13.08 -1.18 -13.83
C ILE A 230 13.02 -0.86 -12.33
N ARG A 231 11.82 -0.72 -11.82
CA ARG A 231 11.57 -0.40 -10.40
C ARG A 231 11.55 -1.67 -9.57
N GLU A 232 11.67 -1.52 -8.25
CA GLU A 232 11.61 -2.63 -7.30
C GLU A 232 10.28 -3.42 -7.37
N ASN A 233 9.19 -2.74 -7.70
CA ASN A 233 7.86 -3.36 -7.82
C ASN A 233 7.53 -3.87 -9.23
N ASP A 234 8.35 -3.55 -10.24
CA ASP A 234 8.20 -4.11 -11.57
C ASP A 234 8.70 -5.57 -11.58
N ILE A 235 8.04 -6.43 -12.31
CA ILE A 235 8.28 -7.88 -12.25
C ILE A 235 8.70 -8.39 -13.62
N LEU A 236 9.89 -8.95 -13.67
CA LEU A 236 10.44 -9.62 -14.86
C LEU A 236 10.25 -11.13 -14.73
N GLY A 237 9.79 -11.82 -15.77
CA GLY A 237 9.61 -13.26 -15.71
C GLY A 237 9.34 -13.91 -17.07
N ILE A 238 9.41 -15.23 -17.08
CA ILE A 238 9.15 -16.06 -18.27
C ILE A 238 7.69 -16.50 -18.27
N SER A 239 7.00 -16.29 -19.39
CA SER A 239 5.63 -16.75 -19.60
C SER A 239 5.59 -18.19 -20.12
N GLU A 240 4.38 -18.76 -20.22
CA GLU A 240 4.15 -20.14 -20.73
C GLU A 240 4.62 -20.35 -22.17
N ASP A 241 4.70 -19.30 -22.98
CA ASP A 241 5.23 -19.31 -24.33
C ASP A 241 6.79 -19.32 -24.39
N GLY A 242 7.45 -19.31 -23.22
CA GLY A 242 8.89 -19.25 -23.11
C GLY A 242 9.51 -17.87 -23.36
N GLN A 243 8.68 -16.84 -23.53
CA GLN A 243 9.14 -15.47 -23.79
C GLN A 243 9.31 -14.70 -22.48
N LEU A 244 10.20 -13.72 -22.52
CA LEU A 244 10.47 -12.83 -21.39
C LEU A 244 9.46 -11.67 -21.38
N TYR A 245 8.83 -11.45 -20.24
CA TYR A 245 7.88 -10.35 -20.06
C TYR A 245 8.22 -9.52 -18.82
N LEU A 246 7.84 -8.24 -18.89
CA LEU A 246 7.94 -7.29 -17.80
C LEU A 246 6.54 -6.78 -17.45
N ILE A 247 6.16 -6.94 -16.20
CA ILE A 247 4.96 -6.31 -15.62
C ILE A 247 5.40 -4.98 -15.01
N LEU A 248 4.88 -3.87 -15.53
CA LEU A 248 5.00 -2.54 -14.94
C LEU A 248 3.76 -2.28 -14.07
N SER A 249 3.96 -2.09 -12.80
CA SER A 249 2.90 -1.83 -11.81
C SER A 249 2.70 -0.34 -11.55
#